data_084dc2af5f6c3fd13153e442f9e2b30c
#
_entry.id   084dc2af5f6c3fd13153e442f9e2b30c
#
_cell.length_a   1.000
_cell.length_b   1.000
_cell.length_c   1.000
_cell.angle_alpha   90.00
_cell.angle_beta   90.00
_cell.angle_gamma   90.00
#
_symmetry.space_group_name_H-M   'P 1'
#
loop_
_entity.id
_entity.type
_entity.pdbx_description
1 polymer ?
#
loop_
_entity_poly.entity_id
_entity_poly.type
_entity_poly.pdbx_seq_one_letter_code
_entity_poly.pdbx_strand_id
1 'polypeptide(L)'
;DESSSSSSAASSSTVKTVWYLDGYAKDVINSSSVSSIVSSAASVTASREVTAKSAAECGLESPAVKVDFVTKDGAEFSLLIGGESPDGTGIYIKLSTDDKIYINDSSIDSSLEFDALSLAATDSIAGVPTSDLSSDYKDDNGDLSSFDSITLTGSNFPEKLIIAPNTDKNLSTYAAYMTTSPTKRIADNVDGIFGLFKSGVSVSGAYSFDTSAASRKKLGLDNPELTAEIKVGSVKQSYSF
;
A
#
# COMPACT_ATOMS: atom_id res chain seq x y z
N ASP A 1 29.87 -14.48 50.09
CA ASP A 1 29.15 -13.25 49.79
C ASP A 1 28.97 -13.14 48.28
N GLU A 2 27.83 -13.67 47.84
CA GLU A 2 27.40 -13.54 46.43
C GLU A 2 26.46 -12.36 46.33
N SER A 3 26.89 -11.31 45.66
CA SER A 3 26.02 -10.19 45.25
C SER A 3 25.49 -10.45 43.85
N SER A 4 24.24 -10.93 43.79
CA SER A 4 23.48 -11.03 42.52
C SER A 4 22.92 -9.63 42.17
N SER A 5 23.51 -9.00 41.17
CA SER A 5 22.94 -7.81 40.56
C SER A 5 21.87 -8.22 39.53
N SER A 6 20.61 -8.07 39.92
CA SER A 6 19.47 -8.15 39.03
C SER A 6 19.36 -6.87 38.19
N SER A 7 19.82 -6.92 36.94
CA SER A 7 19.52 -5.87 35.98
C SER A 7 18.06 -6.00 35.53
N SER A 8 17.19 -5.17 36.09
CA SER A 8 15.85 -4.96 35.56
C SER A 8 15.96 -4.27 34.19
N ALA A 9 15.77 -5.00 33.10
CA ALA A 9 15.57 -4.44 31.80
C ALA A 9 14.26 -3.66 31.80
N ALA A 10 14.36 -2.32 31.90
CA ALA A 10 13.25 -1.45 31.62
C ALA A 10 12.86 -1.62 30.16
N SER A 11 11.75 -2.28 29.89
CA SER A 11 11.16 -2.33 28.56
C SER A 11 10.67 -0.92 28.25
N SER A 12 11.45 -0.16 27.47
CA SER A 12 11.01 1.09 26.91
C SER A 12 9.88 0.79 25.93
N SER A 13 8.64 1.03 26.31
CA SER A 13 7.53 1.08 25.37
C SER A 13 7.77 2.26 24.44
N THR A 14 8.36 2.01 23.28
CA THR A 14 8.43 2.99 22.20
C THR A 14 7.00 3.30 21.77
N VAL A 15 6.52 4.46 22.14
CA VAL A 15 5.23 4.98 21.66
C VAL A 15 5.38 5.14 20.15
N LYS A 16 4.73 4.25 19.38
CA LYS A 16 4.76 4.32 17.94
C LYS A 16 3.94 5.54 17.50
N THR A 17 4.60 6.52 16.90
CA THR A 17 3.91 7.66 16.27
C THR A 17 3.12 7.13 15.06
N VAL A 18 1.83 7.40 15.03
CA VAL A 18 0.96 7.06 13.90
C VAL A 18 0.51 8.35 13.25
N TRP A 19 0.80 8.48 11.97
CA TRP A 19 0.36 9.59 11.14
C TRP A 19 -0.95 9.25 10.45
N TYR A 20 -1.77 10.25 10.17
CA TYR A 20 -3.02 10.11 9.45
C TYR A 20 -3.34 11.38 8.66
N LEU A 21 -4.21 11.28 7.67
CA LEU A 21 -4.81 12.41 6.97
C LEU A 21 -6.17 12.72 7.58
N ASP A 22 -6.43 13.99 7.83
CA ASP A 22 -7.74 14.43 8.30
C ASP A 22 -8.82 14.11 7.27
N GLY A 23 -9.96 13.62 7.72
CA GLY A 23 -11.07 13.19 6.87
C GLY A 23 -10.94 11.76 6.30
N TYR A 24 -9.83 11.05 6.55
CA TYR A 24 -9.63 9.67 6.10
C TYR A 24 -9.49 8.69 7.26
N ALA A 25 -9.89 7.43 7.05
CA ALA A 25 -9.66 6.38 8.04
C ALA A 25 -8.15 6.11 8.19
N LYS A 26 -7.71 5.82 9.42
CA LYS A 26 -6.27 5.67 9.73
C LYS A 26 -5.62 4.46 9.07
N ASP A 27 -6.39 3.42 8.83
CA ASP A 27 -5.98 2.16 8.23
C ASP A 27 -5.82 2.23 6.71
N VAL A 28 -6.38 3.25 6.06
CA VAL A 28 -6.24 3.42 4.61
C VAL A 28 -5.01 4.23 4.22
N ILE A 29 -4.25 4.76 5.19
CA ILE A 29 -3.09 5.64 4.96
C ILE A 29 -1.79 4.93 5.34
N ASN A 30 -0.80 5.04 4.44
CA ASN A 30 0.56 4.62 4.72
C ASN A 30 1.26 5.62 5.65
N SER A 31 1.29 5.29 6.93
CA SER A 31 1.90 6.13 7.96
C SER A 31 3.38 6.44 7.72
N SER A 32 4.11 5.54 7.06
CA SER A 32 5.53 5.75 6.73
C SER A 32 5.71 6.81 5.65
N SER A 33 4.84 6.82 4.62
CA SER A 33 4.86 7.85 3.57
C SER A 33 4.56 9.22 4.14
N VAL A 34 3.53 9.33 5.00
CA VAL A 34 3.21 10.59 5.70
C VAL A 34 4.36 11.04 6.60
N SER A 35 4.98 10.11 7.34
CA SER A 35 6.15 10.43 8.18
C SER A 35 7.31 10.98 7.36
N SER A 36 7.54 10.47 6.15
CA SER A 36 8.59 10.95 5.25
C SER A 36 8.32 12.39 4.80
N ILE A 37 7.09 12.71 4.42
CA ILE A 37 6.67 14.07 4.05
C ILE A 37 6.86 15.04 5.20
N VAL A 38 6.38 14.68 6.40
CA VAL A 38 6.54 15.51 7.60
C VAL A 38 8.02 15.74 7.92
N SER A 39 8.83 14.70 7.80
CA SER A 39 10.28 14.81 8.03
C SER A 39 10.96 15.71 6.99
N SER A 40 10.58 15.60 5.71
CA SER A 40 11.08 16.47 4.65
C SER A 40 10.71 17.93 4.91
N ALA A 41 9.46 18.20 5.27
CA ALA A 41 8.99 19.55 5.58
C ALA A 41 9.64 20.15 6.84
N ALA A 42 9.92 19.33 7.85
CA ALA A 42 10.53 19.75 9.11
C ALA A 42 12.05 19.94 9.04
N SER A 43 12.72 19.41 8.02
CA SER A 43 14.19 19.45 7.87
C SER A 43 14.67 20.24 6.67
N VAL A 44 13.89 21.22 6.22
CA VAL A 44 14.27 22.10 5.11
C VAL A 44 15.50 22.93 5.47
N THR A 45 16.49 22.92 4.61
CA THR A 45 17.71 23.70 4.75
C THR A 45 17.79 24.79 3.70
N ALA A 46 18.30 25.95 4.08
CA ALA A 46 18.60 27.03 3.17
C ALA A 46 20.07 26.99 2.76
N SER A 47 20.35 27.08 1.47
CA SER A 47 21.73 27.16 0.96
C SER A 47 22.25 28.59 0.94
N ARG A 48 21.39 29.58 0.62
CA ARG A 48 21.73 30.99 0.60
C ARG A 48 20.53 31.91 0.81
N GLU A 49 20.78 33.09 1.34
CA GLU A 49 19.81 34.20 1.43
C GLU A 49 19.72 34.97 0.11
N VAL A 50 18.52 35.39 -0.26
CA VAL A 50 18.21 36.20 -1.45
C VAL A 50 17.88 37.61 -1.02
N THR A 51 18.77 38.58 -1.36
CA THR A 51 18.64 39.98 -0.90
C THR A 51 18.13 40.94 -1.97
N ALA A 52 18.08 40.52 -3.24
CA ALA A 52 17.84 41.40 -4.38
C ALA A 52 16.50 41.16 -5.11
N LYS A 53 15.63 40.36 -4.55
CA LYS A 53 14.31 40.01 -5.16
C LYS A 53 13.17 40.12 -4.17
N SER A 54 12.00 40.49 -4.66
CA SER A 54 10.75 40.52 -3.89
C SER A 54 10.14 39.12 -3.82
N ALA A 55 9.19 38.92 -2.91
CA ALA A 55 8.43 37.66 -2.80
C ALA A 55 7.65 37.35 -4.10
N ALA A 56 7.13 38.39 -4.77
CA ALA A 56 6.44 38.26 -6.06
C ALA A 56 7.37 37.69 -7.15
N GLU A 57 8.61 38.22 -7.27
CA GLU A 57 9.58 37.75 -8.25
C GLU A 57 10.09 36.34 -7.99
N CYS A 58 9.95 35.87 -6.75
CA CYS A 58 10.31 34.51 -6.33
C CYS A 58 9.12 33.54 -6.36
N GLY A 59 7.93 33.99 -6.79
CA GLY A 59 6.72 33.16 -6.80
C GLY A 59 6.15 32.85 -5.40
N LEU A 60 6.57 33.58 -4.37
CA LEU A 60 6.20 33.33 -2.98
C LEU A 60 4.91 34.01 -2.53
N GLU A 61 4.33 34.91 -3.35
CA GLU A 61 2.98 35.48 -3.12
C GLU A 61 1.86 34.50 -3.57
N SER A 62 2.20 33.62 -4.52
CA SER A 62 1.35 32.51 -4.95
C SER A 62 2.23 31.26 -5.03
N PRO A 63 2.61 30.69 -3.88
CA PRO A 63 3.59 29.60 -3.82
C PRO A 63 3.05 28.35 -4.49
N ALA A 64 3.91 27.58 -5.16
CA ALA A 64 3.58 26.29 -5.75
C ALA A 64 3.14 25.29 -4.66
N VAL A 65 3.81 25.33 -3.50
CA VAL A 65 3.47 24.53 -2.32
C VAL A 65 3.47 25.43 -1.08
N LYS A 66 2.47 25.24 -0.23
CA LYS A 66 2.40 25.84 1.11
C LYS A 66 2.18 24.71 2.13
N VAL A 67 3.05 24.66 3.13
CA VAL A 67 2.95 23.73 4.25
C VAL A 67 2.68 24.51 5.52
N ASP A 68 1.52 24.32 6.11
CA ASP A 68 1.15 24.93 7.39
C ASP A 68 1.46 23.96 8.54
N PHE A 69 2.18 24.45 9.54
CA PHE A 69 2.56 23.71 10.74
C PHE A 69 1.82 24.24 11.95
N VAL A 70 1.30 23.32 12.76
CA VAL A 70 0.78 23.61 14.09
C VAL A 70 1.51 22.69 15.07
N THR A 71 2.25 23.29 15.99
CA THR A 71 3.00 22.54 17.00
C THR A 71 2.10 22.17 18.20
N LYS A 72 2.56 21.25 19.05
CA LYS A 72 1.77 20.79 20.22
C LYS A 72 1.46 21.91 21.21
N ASP A 73 2.29 22.92 21.28
CA ASP A 73 2.14 24.12 22.10
C ASP A 73 1.31 25.21 21.41
N GLY A 74 0.78 24.93 20.22
CA GLY A 74 -0.13 25.81 19.50
C GLY A 74 0.58 26.90 18.68
N ALA A 75 1.91 26.85 18.49
CA ALA A 75 2.58 27.76 17.58
C ALA A 75 2.26 27.37 16.12
N GLU A 76 1.98 28.40 15.31
CA GLU A 76 1.65 28.23 13.90
C GLU A 76 2.71 28.91 13.03
N PHE A 77 3.15 28.25 11.98
CA PHE A 77 4.02 28.82 10.95
C PHE A 77 3.82 28.09 9.63
N SER A 78 4.22 28.76 8.53
CA SER A 78 4.11 28.19 7.19
C SER A 78 5.47 28.20 6.49
N LEU A 79 5.74 27.12 5.76
CA LEU A 79 6.80 27.06 4.76
C LEU A 79 6.16 27.33 3.39
N LEU A 80 6.66 28.36 2.70
CA LEU A 80 6.26 28.71 1.33
C LEU A 80 7.36 28.24 0.37
N ILE A 81 6.98 27.55 -0.69
CA ILE A 81 7.86 27.09 -1.76
C ILE A 81 7.43 27.78 -3.05
N GLY A 82 8.30 28.61 -3.58
CA GLY A 82 8.05 29.43 -4.75
C GLY A 82 8.57 28.79 -6.04
N GLY A 83 9.03 29.63 -6.98
CA GLY A 83 9.58 29.20 -8.26
C GLY A 83 11.03 28.77 -8.18
N GLU A 84 11.51 28.17 -9.28
CA GLU A 84 12.92 27.83 -9.49
C GLU A 84 13.77 29.10 -9.67
N SER A 85 15.00 29.06 -9.18
CA SER A 85 15.96 30.15 -9.40
C SER A 85 16.40 30.21 -10.88
N PRO A 86 16.65 31.42 -11.46
CA PRO A 86 16.98 31.56 -12.87
C PRO A 86 18.26 30.84 -13.32
N ASP A 87 19.14 30.53 -12.38
CA ASP A 87 20.36 29.75 -12.60
C ASP A 87 20.15 28.23 -12.48
N GLY A 88 18.92 27.79 -12.21
CA GLY A 88 18.57 26.37 -12.05
C GLY A 88 19.23 25.71 -10.84
N THR A 89 19.77 26.50 -9.87
CA THR A 89 20.51 25.94 -8.73
C THR A 89 19.63 25.59 -7.53
N GLY A 90 18.33 25.93 -7.58
CA GLY A 90 17.41 25.61 -6.49
C GLY A 90 16.10 26.36 -6.57
N ILE A 91 15.33 26.28 -5.52
CA ILE A 91 13.96 26.75 -5.41
C ILE A 91 13.89 27.82 -4.32
N TYR A 92 13.11 28.87 -4.56
CA TYR A 92 12.88 29.91 -3.56
C TYR A 92 11.98 29.40 -2.45
N ILE A 93 12.41 29.62 -1.20
CA ILE A 93 11.66 29.24 0.00
C ILE A 93 11.57 30.42 0.97
N LYS A 94 10.50 30.45 1.77
CA LYS A 94 10.31 31.42 2.85
C LYS A 94 9.54 30.78 4.00
N LEU A 95 9.93 31.10 5.25
CA LEU A 95 9.10 30.85 6.42
C LEU A 95 8.20 32.05 6.70
N SER A 96 6.97 31.81 7.14
CA SER A 96 6.04 32.88 7.52
C SER A 96 6.50 33.70 8.75
N THR A 97 7.39 33.12 9.54
CA THR A 97 7.99 33.73 10.74
C THR A 97 9.27 34.53 10.44
N ASP A 98 9.75 34.50 9.19
CA ASP A 98 10.97 35.22 8.77
C ASP A 98 10.65 36.04 7.52
N ASP A 99 11.13 37.30 7.49
CA ASP A 99 10.95 38.17 6.33
C ASP A 99 11.94 37.87 5.19
N LYS A 100 12.91 37.01 5.44
CA LYS A 100 13.94 36.66 4.48
C LYS A 100 13.46 35.59 3.50
N ILE A 101 14.03 35.67 2.30
CA ILE A 101 13.86 34.69 1.24
C ILE A 101 15.15 33.89 1.10
N TYR A 102 15.03 32.62 0.92
CA TYR A 102 16.17 31.73 0.79
C TYR A 102 16.09 30.91 -0.49
N ILE A 103 17.18 30.29 -0.90
CA ILE A 103 17.25 29.23 -1.89
C ILE A 103 17.51 27.92 -1.16
N ASN A 104 16.70 26.91 -1.50
CA ASN A 104 16.92 25.51 -1.20
C ASN A 104 17.42 24.81 -2.46
N ASP A 105 18.56 24.14 -2.39
CA ASP A 105 19.23 23.44 -3.51
C ASP A 105 18.88 21.95 -3.58
N SER A 106 17.97 21.49 -2.73
CA SER A 106 17.41 20.14 -2.77
C SER A 106 16.07 20.13 -3.51
N SER A 107 15.64 18.97 -3.96
CA SER A 107 14.34 18.75 -4.63
C SER A 107 13.18 18.69 -3.64
N ILE A 108 13.08 19.71 -2.76
CA ILE A 108 12.05 19.76 -1.71
C ILE A 108 10.63 19.85 -2.28
N ASP A 109 10.47 20.55 -3.41
CA ASP A 109 9.21 20.67 -4.14
C ASP A 109 8.63 19.30 -4.48
N SER A 110 9.43 18.44 -5.14
CA SER A 110 9.00 17.09 -5.52
C SER A 110 8.74 16.19 -4.31
N SER A 111 9.34 16.49 -3.17
CA SER A 111 9.10 15.76 -1.92
C SER A 111 7.82 16.19 -1.21
N LEU A 112 7.30 17.37 -1.49
CA LEU A 112 6.11 17.94 -0.86
C LEU A 112 4.93 18.10 -1.84
N GLU A 113 5.13 17.94 -3.14
CA GLU A 113 4.09 17.87 -4.14
C GLU A 113 3.64 16.42 -4.31
N PHE A 114 2.48 16.06 -3.77
CA PHE A 114 1.96 14.70 -3.82
C PHE A 114 0.44 14.67 -3.99
N ASP A 115 -0.05 13.62 -4.64
CA ASP A 115 -1.46 13.27 -4.64
C ASP A 115 -1.79 12.50 -3.34
N ALA A 116 -2.90 12.83 -2.70
CA ALA A 116 -3.36 12.13 -1.50
C ALA A 116 -3.46 10.60 -1.71
N LEU A 117 -3.83 10.15 -2.90
CA LEU A 117 -3.89 8.71 -3.24
C LEU A 117 -2.53 8.02 -3.21
N SER A 118 -1.43 8.77 -3.43
CA SER A 118 -0.07 8.21 -3.31
C SER A 118 0.31 7.85 -1.87
N LEU A 119 -0.44 8.38 -0.90
CA LEU A 119 -0.28 8.09 0.53
C LEU A 119 -1.15 6.92 0.99
N ALA A 120 -1.91 6.29 0.10
CA ALA A 120 -2.73 5.14 0.48
C ALA A 120 -1.86 3.97 0.97
N ALA A 121 -2.36 3.26 1.96
CA ALA A 121 -1.80 1.98 2.34
C ALA A 121 -2.00 0.97 1.19
N THR A 122 -0.90 0.38 0.74
CA THR A 122 -0.89 -0.62 -0.33
C THR A 122 -0.54 -1.99 0.25
N ASP A 123 -1.33 -2.42 1.22
CA ASP A 123 -1.15 -3.75 1.80
C ASP A 123 -1.48 -4.81 0.76
N SER A 124 -0.59 -5.79 0.60
CA SER A 124 -0.89 -6.95 -0.23
C SER A 124 -2.06 -7.72 0.36
N ILE A 125 -2.94 -8.20 -0.51
CA ILE A 125 -3.99 -9.13 -0.11
C ILE A 125 -3.30 -10.48 0.10
N ALA A 126 -3.29 -10.96 1.35
CA ALA A 126 -2.59 -12.18 1.71
C ALA A 126 -3.15 -13.41 0.98
N GLY A 127 -2.28 -14.36 0.67
CA GLY A 127 -2.67 -15.70 0.21
C GLY A 127 -3.36 -16.52 1.31
N VAL A 128 -3.67 -17.77 1.02
CA VAL A 128 -4.27 -18.70 1.98
C VAL A 128 -3.34 -18.86 3.19
N PRO A 129 -3.81 -18.60 4.41
CA PRO A 129 -3.01 -18.84 5.61
C PRO A 129 -2.74 -20.35 5.78
N THR A 130 -1.47 -20.71 5.87
CA THR A 130 -1.05 -22.12 5.94
C THR A 130 -0.90 -22.64 7.37
N SER A 131 -0.94 -21.77 8.40
CA SER A 131 -0.73 -22.14 9.80
C SER A 131 -1.59 -23.31 10.27
N ASP A 132 -2.89 -23.29 9.90
CA ASP A 132 -3.90 -24.22 10.36
C ASP A 132 -4.20 -25.38 9.37
N LEU A 133 -3.46 -25.41 8.26
CA LEU A 133 -3.61 -26.48 7.27
C LEU A 133 -2.85 -27.74 7.68
N SER A 134 -3.38 -28.91 7.30
CA SER A 134 -2.66 -30.17 7.44
C SER A 134 -1.45 -30.24 6.50
N SER A 135 -0.51 -31.14 6.80
CA SER A 135 0.68 -31.39 5.97
C SER A 135 0.35 -31.80 4.52
N ASP A 136 -0.85 -32.33 4.27
CA ASP A 136 -1.26 -32.77 2.92
C ASP A 136 -1.42 -31.60 1.94
N TYR A 137 -1.57 -30.38 2.45
CA TYR A 137 -1.71 -29.15 1.66
C TYR A 137 -0.45 -28.30 1.61
N LYS A 138 0.62 -28.76 2.26
CA LYS A 138 1.89 -27.99 2.41
C LYS A 138 3.06 -28.74 1.80
N ASP A 139 4.01 -27.98 1.28
CA ASP A 139 5.33 -28.51 0.92
C ASP A 139 6.27 -28.58 2.14
N ASP A 140 7.50 -29.01 1.91
CA ASP A 140 8.52 -29.14 2.97
C ASP A 140 8.89 -27.81 3.63
N ASN A 141 8.61 -26.66 2.98
CA ASN A 141 8.83 -25.32 3.52
C ASN A 141 7.61 -24.81 4.32
N GLY A 142 6.49 -25.54 4.31
CA GLY A 142 5.23 -25.15 4.92
C GLY A 142 4.36 -24.24 4.04
N ASP A 143 4.73 -24.06 2.77
CA ASP A 143 3.99 -23.27 1.80
C ASP A 143 2.85 -24.09 1.20
N LEU A 144 1.75 -23.39 0.78
CA LEU A 144 0.64 -24.03 0.13
C LEU A 144 1.07 -24.74 -1.16
N SER A 145 0.85 -26.05 -1.23
CA SER A 145 1.25 -26.91 -2.36
C SER A 145 0.10 -27.67 -3.01
N SER A 146 -1.06 -27.75 -2.36
CA SER A 146 -2.23 -28.47 -2.83
C SER A 146 -3.54 -27.79 -2.41
N PHE A 147 -4.65 -28.17 -3.03
CA PHE A 147 -5.99 -27.65 -2.73
C PHE A 147 -7.07 -28.71 -3.05
N ASP A 148 -8.27 -28.57 -2.48
CA ASP A 148 -9.41 -29.41 -2.80
C ASP A 148 -10.10 -28.99 -4.11
N SER A 149 -10.31 -27.68 -4.28
CA SER A 149 -10.91 -27.12 -5.49
C SER A 149 -10.63 -25.63 -5.65
N ILE A 150 -10.58 -25.20 -6.90
CA ILE A 150 -10.68 -23.78 -7.28
C ILE A 150 -11.97 -23.62 -8.09
N THR A 151 -12.79 -22.66 -7.69
CA THR A 151 -14.05 -22.34 -8.35
C THR A 151 -13.97 -20.96 -8.99
N LEU A 152 -14.28 -20.87 -10.28
CA LEU A 152 -14.37 -19.61 -11.01
C LEU A 152 -15.82 -19.33 -11.38
N THR A 153 -16.27 -18.11 -11.08
CA THR A 153 -17.60 -17.57 -11.41
C THR A 153 -17.46 -16.11 -11.81
N GLY A 154 -18.51 -15.51 -12.34
CA GLY A 154 -18.53 -14.11 -12.75
C GLY A 154 -19.21 -13.93 -14.10
N SER A 155 -19.29 -12.70 -14.59
CA SER A 155 -19.96 -12.40 -15.87
C SER A 155 -19.28 -13.07 -17.07
N ASN A 156 -18.00 -13.36 -17.00
CA ASN A 156 -17.22 -14.04 -18.03
C ASN A 156 -17.37 -15.58 -17.98
N PHE A 157 -18.06 -16.12 -16.96
CA PHE A 157 -18.29 -17.54 -16.79
C PHE A 157 -19.81 -17.81 -16.75
N PRO A 158 -20.46 -18.11 -17.89
CA PRO A 158 -21.89 -18.40 -17.93
C PRO A 158 -22.27 -19.61 -17.09
N GLU A 159 -21.32 -20.50 -16.88
CA GLU A 159 -21.44 -21.64 -15.98
C GLU A 159 -20.22 -21.68 -15.03
N LYS A 160 -20.48 -22.10 -13.81
CA LYS A 160 -19.47 -22.26 -12.78
C LYS A 160 -18.38 -23.25 -13.24
N LEU A 161 -17.13 -22.80 -13.31
CA LEU A 161 -15.99 -23.66 -13.58
C LEU A 161 -15.36 -24.13 -12.25
N ILE A 162 -15.22 -25.45 -12.08
CA ILE A 162 -14.55 -26.04 -10.91
C ILE A 162 -13.34 -26.83 -11.38
N ILE A 163 -12.20 -26.54 -10.80
CA ILE A 163 -10.93 -27.23 -10.99
C ILE A 163 -10.60 -27.98 -9.71
N ALA A 164 -10.17 -29.23 -9.82
CA ALA A 164 -9.75 -30.05 -8.70
C ALA A 164 -8.53 -30.91 -9.06
N PRO A 165 -7.80 -31.46 -8.08
CA PRO A 165 -6.74 -32.43 -8.32
C PRO A 165 -7.25 -33.61 -9.12
N ASN A 166 -6.43 -34.08 -10.05
CA ASN A 166 -6.77 -35.24 -10.87
C ASN A 166 -6.57 -36.55 -10.09
N THR A 167 -7.67 -37.20 -9.80
CA THR A 167 -7.68 -38.51 -9.09
C THR A 167 -7.75 -39.70 -10.03
N ASP A 168 -7.84 -39.49 -11.35
CA ASP A 168 -7.86 -40.56 -12.35
C ASP A 168 -6.44 -41.09 -12.57
N LYS A 169 -6.19 -42.33 -12.14
CA LYS A 169 -4.88 -42.98 -12.22
C LYS A 169 -4.36 -43.11 -13.64
N ASN A 170 -5.26 -43.17 -14.64
CA ASN A 170 -4.85 -43.31 -16.05
C ASN A 170 -4.45 -41.96 -16.66
N LEU A 171 -4.92 -40.85 -16.09
CA LEU A 171 -4.71 -39.49 -16.59
C LEU A 171 -3.76 -38.67 -15.70
N SER A 172 -3.49 -39.13 -14.46
CA SER A 172 -2.62 -38.40 -13.51
C SER A 172 -1.18 -38.23 -13.99
N THR A 173 -0.73 -39.08 -14.90
CA THR A 173 0.60 -38.99 -15.53
C THR A 173 0.69 -37.79 -16.52
N TYR A 174 -0.45 -37.34 -17.02
CA TYR A 174 -0.54 -36.29 -18.06
C TYR A 174 -1.00 -34.94 -17.54
N ALA A 175 -1.75 -34.93 -16.44
CA ALA A 175 -2.26 -33.70 -15.86
C ALA A 175 -2.48 -33.84 -14.35
N ALA A 176 -1.97 -32.87 -13.59
CA ALA A 176 -2.17 -32.79 -12.14
C ALA A 176 -3.59 -32.37 -11.75
N TYR A 177 -4.28 -31.63 -12.62
CA TYR A 177 -5.59 -31.04 -12.35
C TYR A 177 -6.59 -31.32 -13.47
N MET A 178 -7.86 -31.32 -13.11
CA MET A 178 -8.98 -31.45 -14.02
C MET A 178 -10.11 -30.48 -13.68
N THR A 179 -10.85 -30.04 -14.70
CA THR A 179 -12.18 -29.45 -14.47
C THR A 179 -13.16 -30.56 -14.09
N THR A 180 -14.03 -30.27 -13.14
CA THR A 180 -15.10 -31.14 -12.69
C THR A 180 -16.49 -30.59 -13.01
N SER A 181 -16.58 -29.32 -13.35
CA SER A 181 -17.77 -28.62 -13.79
C SER A 181 -17.36 -27.55 -14.81
N PRO A 182 -18.16 -27.24 -15.83
CA PRO A 182 -19.42 -27.94 -16.24
C PRO A 182 -19.15 -29.31 -16.86
N THR A 183 -17.93 -29.53 -17.35
CA THR A 183 -17.53 -30.83 -17.95
C THR A 183 -16.17 -31.26 -17.43
N LYS A 184 -15.95 -32.59 -17.38
CA LYS A 184 -14.65 -33.13 -16.96
C LYS A 184 -13.65 -33.08 -18.11
N ARG A 185 -12.57 -32.28 -17.91
CA ARG A 185 -11.48 -32.11 -18.87
C ARG A 185 -10.16 -31.91 -18.14
N ILE A 186 -9.04 -32.15 -18.81
CA ILE A 186 -7.71 -31.78 -18.32
C ILE A 186 -7.67 -30.25 -18.17
N ALA A 187 -7.16 -29.78 -17.02
CA ALA A 187 -6.93 -28.37 -16.75
C ALA A 187 -5.43 -28.09 -16.78
N ASP A 188 -5.02 -27.39 -17.83
CA ASP A 188 -3.67 -26.85 -17.96
C ASP A 188 -3.62 -25.42 -17.40
N ASN A 189 -2.42 -24.90 -17.11
CA ASN A 189 -2.19 -23.54 -16.61
C ASN A 189 -2.91 -23.16 -15.29
N VAL A 190 -3.11 -24.13 -14.41
CA VAL A 190 -3.70 -23.90 -13.08
C VAL A 190 -2.75 -23.09 -12.19
N ASP A 191 -1.45 -23.13 -12.45
CA ASP A 191 -0.41 -22.51 -11.63
C ASP A 191 -0.61 -20.99 -11.48
N GLY A 192 -1.06 -20.30 -12.53
CA GLY A 192 -1.31 -18.85 -12.48
C GLY A 192 -2.40 -18.50 -11.46
N ILE A 193 -3.56 -19.17 -11.54
CA ILE A 193 -4.67 -18.93 -10.60
C ILE A 193 -4.36 -19.47 -9.20
N PHE A 194 -3.66 -20.60 -9.11
CA PHE A 194 -3.23 -21.14 -7.83
C PHE A 194 -2.17 -20.24 -7.16
N GLY A 195 -1.28 -19.64 -7.96
CA GLY A 195 -0.29 -18.67 -7.51
C GLY A 195 -0.89 -17.47 -6.78
N LEU A 196 -2.07 -16.99 -7.19
CA LEU A 196 -2.79 -15.93 -6.47
C LEU A 196 -3.12 -16.34 -5.04
N PHE A 197 -3.50 -17.60 -4.84
CA PHE A 197 -3.84 -18.12 -3.52
C PHE A 197 -2.62 -18.50 -2.68
N LYS A 198 -1.50 -18.84 -3.32
CA LYS A 198 -0.23 -19.07 -2.62
C LYS A 198 0.39 -17.78 -2.10
N SER A 199 0.56 -16.82 -2.97
CA SER A 199 1.34 -15.60 -2.70
C SER A 199 0.48 -14.40 -2.34
N GLY A 200 -0.84 -14.48 -2.59
CA GLY A 200 -1.71 -13.32 -2.50
C GLY A 200 -1.57 -12.38 -3.70
N VAL A 201 -2.14 -11.20 -3.56
CA VAL A 201 -2.15 -10.15 -4.59
C VAL A 201 -1.42 -8.92 -4.08
N SER A 202 -0.37 -8.50 -4.77
CA SER A 202 0.30 -7.23 -4.48
C SER A 202 -0.54 -6.06 -4.98
N VAL A 203 -0.73 -5.07 -4.12
CA VAL A 203 -1.41 -3.81 -4.46
C VAL A 203 -0.36 -2.73 -4.66
N SER A 204 -0.32 -2.13 -5.85
CA SER A 204 0.69 -1.10 -6.20
C SER A 204 0.21 0.34 -6.01
N GLY A 205 -1.08 0.55 -5.75
CA GLY A 205 -1.65 1.88 -5.55
C GLY A 205 -3.15 1.83 -5.26
N ALA A 206 -3.71 2.96 -4.87
CA ALA A 206 -5.14 3.13 -4.64
C ALA A 206 -5.76 3.94 -5.79
N TYR A 207 -6.99 3.61 -6.15
CA TYR A 207 -7.79 4.36 -7.10
C TYR A 207 -8.70 5.39 -6.40
N SER A 208 -9.16 5.08 -5.20
CA SER A 208 -10.06 5.93 -4.41
C SER A 208 -10.02 5.55 -2.94
N PHE A 209 -10.17 6.53 -2.08
CA PHE A 209 -10.46 6.31 -0.65
C PHE A 209 -11.95 6.12 -0.35
N ASP A 210 -12.83 6.35 -1.33
CA ASP A 210 -14.27 6.18 -1.17
C ASP A 210 -14.66 4.69 -1.28
N THR A 211 -14.94 4.07 -0.16
CA THR A 211 -15.39 2.67 -0.04
C THR A 211 -16.91 2.54 0.04
N SER A 212 -17.67 3.61 -0.25
CA SER A 212 -19.13 3.60 -0.24
C SER A 212 -19.71 2.60 -1.25
N ALA A 213 -20.94 2.13 -1.00
CA ALA A 213 -21.64 1.24 -1.92
C ALA A 213 -21.81 1.88 -3.32
N ALA A 214 -21.98 3.21 -3.38
CA ALA A 214 -22.08 3.94 -4.65
C ALA A 214 -20.78 3.91 -5.44
N SER A 215 -19.64 4.10 -4.77
CA SER A 215 -18.30 4.01 -5.38
C SER A 215 -18.00 2.58 -5.85
N ARG A 216 -18.27 1.57 -5.01
CA ARG A 216 -18.09 0.16 -5.36
C ARG A 216 -18.89 -0.22 -6.60
N LYS A 217 -20.17 0.21 -6.68
CA LYS A 217 -21.02 -0.01 -7.85
C LYS A 217 -20.46 0.68 -9.09
N LYS A 218 -20.00 1.93 -8.98
CA LYS A 218 -19.38 2.68 -10.08
C LYS A 218 -18.13 1.99 -10.62
N LEU A 219 -17.37 1.34 -9.74
CA LEU A 219 -16.16 0.59 -10.07
C LEU A 219 -16.44 -0.85 -10.53
N GLY A 220 -17.72 -1.26 -10.62
CA GLY A 220 -18.10 -2.62 -11.06
C GLY A 220 -17.93 -3.70 -10.00
N LEU A 221 -17.54 -3.36 -8.78
CA LEU A 221 -17.22 -4.33 -7.72
C LEU A 221 -18.45 -5.09 -7.18
N ASP A 222 -19.68 -4.62 -7.49
CA ASP A 222 -20.93 -5.32 -7.13
C ASP A 222 -21.25 -6.45 -8.11
N ASN A 223 -20.66 -6.46 -9.30
CA ASN A 223 -20.84 -7.51 -10.30
C ASN A 223 -19.48 -7.83 -10.95
N PRO A 224 -18.60 -8.52 -10.25
CA PRO A 224 -17.25 -8.79 -10.71
C PRO A 224 -17.26 -9.63 -11.99
N GLU A 225 -16.34 -9.36 -12.89
CA GLU A 225 -16.15 -10.16 -14.11
C GLU A 225 -15.62 -11.56 -13.80
N LEU A 226 -14.86 -11.68 -12.72
CA LEU A 226 -14.31 -12.92 -12.21
C LEU A 226 -14.36 -12.93 -10.68
N THR A 227 -14.88 -14.01 -10.12
CA THR A 227 -14.65 -14.40 -8.73
C THR A 227 -13.95 -15.74 -8.71
N ALA A 228 -12.78 -15.80 -8.11
CA ALA A 228 -12.02 -17.03 -7.87
C ALA A 228 -12.11 -17.40 -6.39
N GLU A 229 -12.62 -18.59 -6.08
CA GLU A 229 -12.66 -19.15 -4.72
C GLU A 229 -11.78 -20.40 -4.68
N ILE A 230 -10.89 -20.51 -3.70
CA ILE A 230 -10.16 -21.73 -3.37
C ILE A 230 -10.75 -22.38 -2.11
N LYS A 231 -10.78 -23.71 -2.11
CA LYS A 231 -11.05 -24.52 -0.93
C LYS A 231 -9.82 -25.38 -0.61
N VAL A 232 -9.35 -25.31 0.64
CA VAL A 232 -8.20 -26.06 1.16
C VAL A 232 -8.60 -26.60 2.53
N GLY A 233 -8.99 -27.86 2.62
CA GLY A 233 -9.53 -28.43 3.86
C GLY A 233 -10.76 -27.67 4.35
N SER A 234 -10.67 -27.08 5.53
CA SER A 234 -11.73 -26.24 6.12
C SER A 234 -11.65 -24.76 5.68
N VAL A 235 -10.52 -24.34 5.09
CA VAL A 235 -10.29 -22.94 4.68
C VAL A 235 -10.92 -22.68 3.32
N LYS A 236 -11.59 -21.53 3.21
CA LYS A 236 -12.06 -20.96 1.95
C LYS A 236 -11.61 -19.53 1.85
N GLN A 237 -11.10 -19.17 0.69
CA GLN A 237 -10.71 -17.80 0.37
C GLN A 237 -11.15 -17.44 -1.04
N SER A 238 -11.57 -16.19 -1.24
CA SER A 238 -12.02 -15.72 -2.55
C SER A 238 -11.47 -14.34 -2.87
N TYR A 239 -11.21 -14.13 -4.16
CA TYR A 239 -10.89 -12.84 -4.74
C TYR A 239 -11.91 -12.52 -5.84
N SER A 240 -12.32 -11.26 -5.92
CA SER A 240 -13.23 -10.75 -6.95
C SER A 240 -12.55 -9.62 -7.72
N PHE A 241 -12.66 -9.69 -9.06
CA PHE A 241 -12.02 -8.78 -10.01
C PHE A 241 -13.04 -8.16 -10.95
#